data_b3f26002315f5ef38054385d297b2597
#
_entry.id   b3f26002315f5ef38054385d297b2597
#
_cell.length_a   1.000
_cell.length_b   1.000
_cell.length_c   1.000
_cell.angle_alpha   90.00
_cell.angle_beta   90.00
_cell.angle_gamma   90.00
#
_symmetry.space_group_name_H-M   'P 1'
#
loop_
_entity.id
_entity.type
_entity.pdbx_description
1 polymer ?
#
loop_
_entity_poly.entity_id
_entity_poly.type
_entity_poly.pdbx_seq_one_letter_code
_entity_poly.pdbx_strand_id
1 'polypeptide(L)'
;MSRFYQVTRDNVTKLAELLTQESGITIRSALGAVDRVRKKFFLASEFYSLPPSGIQNEIAPRHGRIAGFLPSWNFPHEIVLQRIAETLFAGYPVVLKAPSETPLTYLSIAKLVDPYLPKGVFNVITSTGKTKHQ
;
A
#
# COMPACT_ATOMS: atom_id res chain seq x y z
N MET A 1 3.07 -3.60 14.04
CA MET A 1 3.87 -2.98 12.96
C MET A 1 4.92 -3.93 12.40
N SER A 2 5.75 -4.59 13.23
CA SER A 2 6.70 -5.64 12.78
C SER A 2 6.04 -6.78 11.99
N ARG A 3 4.77 -7.11 12.28
CA ARG A 3 4.02 -8.18 11.59
C ARG A 3 3.68 -7.85 10.14
N PHE A 4 3.35 -6.60 9.83
CA PHE A 4 3.12 -6.16 8.45
C PHE A 4 4.38 -6.35 7.58
N TYR A 5 5.52 -5.92 8.11
CA TYR A 5 6.81 -6.14 7.46
C TYR A 5 7.12 -7.63 7.28
N GLN A 6 6.89 -8.46 8.29
CA GLN A 6 7.12 -9.90 8.21
C GLN A 6 6.24 -10.56 7.15
N VAL A 7 4.93 -10.25 7.13
CA VAL A 7 3.99 -10.82 6.16
C VAL A 7 4.36 -10.44 4.73
N THR A 8 4.74 -9.20 4.47
CA THR A 8 5.18 -8.78 3.14
C THR A 8 6.50 -9.42 2.75
N ARG A 9 7.44 -9.58 3.70
CA ARG A 9 8.71 -10.28 3.48
C ARG A 9 8.49 -11.75 3.10
N ASP A 10 7.64 -12.43 3.82
CA ASP A 10 7.40 -13.87 3.64
C ASP A 10 6.62 -14.17 2.34
N ASN A 11 6.02 -13.14 1.73
CA ASN A 11 5.27 -13.23 0.47
C ASN A 11 5.93 -12.49 -0.71
N VAL A 12 7.19 -12.08 -0.61
CA VAL A 12 7.90 -11.31 -1.67
C VAL A 12 7.83 -11.99 -3.03
N THR A 13 8.19 -13.28 -3.08
CA THR A 13 8.20 -14.05 -4.33
C THR A 13 6.80 -14.13 -4.94
N LYS A 14 5.80 -14.51 -4.15
CA LYS A 14 4.42 -14.62 -4.60
C LYS A 14 3.85 -13.30 -5.12
N LEU A 15 4.15 -12.20 -4.44
CA LEU A 15 3.73 -10.86 -4.88
C LEU A 15 4.45 -10.44 -6.16
N ALA A 16 5.74 -10.77 -6.30
CA ALA A 16 6.51 -10.48 -7.51
C ALA A 16 6.04 -11.30 -8.72
N GLU A 17 5.73 -12.58 -8.53
CA GLU A 17 5.15 -13.43 -9.57
C GLU A 17 3.81 -12.88 -10.06
N LEU A 18 2.92 -12.52 -9.13
CA LEU A 18 1.64 -11.92 -9.44
C LEU A 18 1.80 -10.60 -10.19
N LEU A 19 2.72 -9.76 -9.75
CA LEU A 19 3.04 -8.50 -10.38
C LEU A 19 3.56 -8.70 -11.82
N THR A 20 4.42 -9.69 -12.03
CA THR A 20 4.91 -10.07 -13.36
C THR A 20 3.75 -10.49 -14.27
N GLN A 21 2.83 -11.31 -13.75
CA GLN A 21 1.67 -11.78 -14.53
C GLN A 21 0.71 -10.66 -14.91
N GLU A 22 0.47 -9.70 -14.02
CA GLU A 22 -0.46 -8.60 -14.28
C GLU A 22 0.13 -7.49 -15.17
N SER A 23 1.38 -7.09 -14.89
CA SER A 23 1.98 -5.91 -15.52
C SER A 23 2.92 -6.20 -16.68
N GLY A 24 3.32 -7.47 -16.87
CA GLY A 24 4.28 -7.88 -17.91
C GLY A 24 5.74 -7.48 -17.61
N ILE A 25 6.05 -6.93 -16.45
CA ILE A 25 7.44 -6.64 -16.08
C ILE A 25 8.21 -7.93 -15.78
N THR A 26 9.53 -7.91 -15.92
CA THR A 26 10.35 -9.09 -15.61
C THR A 26 10.28 -9.44 -14.14
N ILE A 27 10.39 -10.73 -13.82
CA ILE A 27 10.39 -11.19 -12.42
C ILE A 27 11.52 -10.55 -11.61
N ARG A 28 12.67 -10.29 -12.20
CA ARG A 28 13.78 -9.60 -11.55
C ARG A 28 13.39 -8.17 -11.15
N SER A 29 12.71 -7.43 -12.04
CA SER A 29 12.20 -6.09 -11.75
C SER A 29 11.11 -6.13 -10.68
N ALA A 30 10.21 -7.11 -10.76
CA ALA A 30 9.14 -7.30 -9.79
C ALA A 30 9.68 -7.60 -8.38
N LEU A 31 10.64 -8.50 -8.23
CA LEU A 31 11.31 -8.78 -6.97
C LEU A 31 11.96 -7.53 -6.37
N GLY A 32 12.67 -6.75 -7.19
CA GLY A 32 13.26 -5.49 -6.76
C GLY A 32 12.22 -4.46 -6.32
N ALA A 33 11.09 -4.36 -7.03
CA ALA A 33 10.00 -3.44 -6.68
C ALA A 33 9.36 -3.82 -5.33
N VAL A 34 9.03 -5.10 -5.13
CA VAL A 34 8.44 -5.59 -3.87
C VAL A 34 9.41 -5.40 -2.69
N ASP A 35 10.70 -5.65 -2.89
CA ASP A 35 11.72 -5.45 -1.83
C ASP A 35 11.86 -3.97 -1.46
N ARG A 36 11.83 -3.05 -2.43
CA ARG A 36 11.87 -1.61 -2.16
C ARG A 36 10.64 -1.14 -1.37
N VAL A 37 9.45 -1.62 -1.73
CA VAL A 37 8.21 -1.33 -0.98
C VAL A 37 8.34 -1.79 0.46
N ARG A 38 8.80 -3.01 0.68
CA ARG A 38 9.02 -3.57 2.01
C ARG A 38 9.94 -2.71 2.87
N LYS A 39 11.08 -2.26 2.31
CA LYS A 39 12.03 -1.38 3.00
C LYS A 39 11.41 -0.04 3.37
N LYS A 40 10.59 0.52 2.50
CA LYS A 40 9.90 1.79 2.74
C LYS A 40 8.84 1.67 3.84
N PHE A 41 8.12 0.56 3.90
CA PHE A 41 7.22 0.27 5.02
C PHE A 41 7.96 0.19 6.35
N PHE A 42 9.13 -0.44 6.36
CA PHE A 42 9.96 -0.50 7.56
C PHE A 42 10.39 0.91 7.99
N LEU A 43 10.93 1.71 7.09
CA LEU A 43 11.35 3.09 7.38
C LEU A 43 10.19 3.95 7.90
N ALA A 44 9.01 3.85 7.29
CA ALA A 44 7.82 4.56 7.77
C ALA A 44 7.44 4.13 9.18
N SER A 45 7.49 2.81 9.48
CA SER A 45 7.19 2.30 10.82
C SER A 45 8.16 2.81 11.88
N GLU A 46 9.44 2.89 11.56
CA GLU A 46 10.46 3.44 12.45
C GLU A 46 10.21 4.94 12.70
N PHE A 47 9.99 5.70 11.65
CA PHE A 47 9.73 7.14 11.76
C PHE A 47 8.54 7.45 12.68
N TYR A 48 7.42 6.76 12.50
CA TYR A 48 6.22 6.98 13.32
C TYR A 48 6.27 6.30 14.71
N SER A 49 7.29 5.49 14.97
CA SER A 49 7.56 4.93 16.30
C SER A 49 8.42 5.84 17.18
N LEU A 50 9.04 6.87 16.59
CA LEU A 50 9.80 7.86 17.35
C LEU A 50 8.89 8.75 18.20
N PRO A 51 9.38 9.30 19.31
CA PRO A 51 8.64 10.30 20.07
C PRO A 51 8.21 11.46 19.17
N PRO A 52 7.00 12.01 19.35
CA PRO A 52 6.52 13.12 18.54
C PRO A 52 7.52 14.29 18.54
N SER A 53 8.03 14.63 17.37
CA SER A 53 8.82 15.84 17.13
C SER A 53 7.91 16.91 16.49
N GLY A 54 8.37 18.16 16.39
CA GLY A 54 7.60 19.26 15.81
C GLY A 54 6.96 18.91 14.46
N ILE A 55 7.72 18.25 13.56
CA ILE A 55 7.22 17.84 12.24
C ILE A 55 6.11 16.79 12.33
N GLN A 56 6.22 15.82 13.25
CA GLN A 56 5.19 14.79 13.43
C GLN A 56 3.89 15.38 13.98
N ASN A 57 3.95 16.41 14.82
CA ASN A 57 2.78 17.11 15.31
C ASN A 57 2.05 17.88 14.19
N GLU A 58 2.75 18.39 13.18
CA GLU A 58 2.15 19.04 12.01
C GLU A 58 1.44 18.03 11.09
N ILE A 59 1.93 16.78 11.05
CA ILE A 59 1.37 15.69 10.25
C ILE A 59 0.29 14.91 11.03
N ALA A 60 0.04 15.26 12.29
CA ALA A 60 -0.93 14.54 13.14
C ALA A 60 -2.31 14.40 12.46
N PRO A 61 -2.95 13.23 12.58
CA PRO A 61 -4.20 12.97 11.88
C PRO A 61 -5.27 13.97 12.30
N ARG A 62 -5.88 14.61 11.32
CA ARG A 62 -7.08 15.40 11.56
C ARG A 62 -8.26 14.45 11.56
N HIS A 63 -8.91 14.28 12.70
CA HIS A 63 -10.04 13.36 12.87
C HIS A 63 -11.08 13.47 11.73
N GLY A 64 -11.58 12.32 11.28
CA GLY A 64 -12.64 12.24 10.28
C GLY A 64 -12.20 12.35 8.81
N ARG A 65 -10.90 12.37 8.50
CA ARG A 65 -10.43 12.39 7.11
C ARG A 65 -10.05 10.99 6.63
N ILE A 66 -10.41 10.70 5.38
CA ILE A 66 -10.07 9.47 4.66
C ILE A 66 -9.17 9.86 3.48
N ALA A 67 -8.10 9.13 3.25
CA ALA A 67 -7.23 9.33 2.11
C ALA A 67 -7.64 8.43 0.94
N GLY A 68 -7.92 9.04 -0.22
CA GLY A 68 -8.21 8.34 -1.47
C GLY A 68 -6.95 8.22 -2.34
N PHE A 69 -6.70 7.01 -2.89
CA PHE A 69 -5.60 6.76 -3.81
C PHE A 69 -6.09 6.25 -5.15
N LEU A 70 -5.60 6.88 -6.23
CA LEU A 70 -5.87 6.52 -7.62
C LEU A 70 -4.52 6.26 -8.31
N PRO A 71 -3.91 5.08 -8.11
CA PRO A 71 -2.62 4.77 -8.70
C PRO A 71 -2.71 4.54 -10.19
N SER A 72 -1.60 4.81 -10.88
CA SER A 72 -1.42 4.42 -12.27
C SER A 72 -0.93 2.96 -12.37
N TRP A 73 -1.17 2.34 -13.51
CA TRP A 73 -0.79 0.95 -13.78
C TRP A 73 0.71 0.76 -14.04
N ASN A 74 1.42 1.78 -14.53
CA ASN A 74 2.79 1.68 -15.06
C ASN A 74 3.89 1.55 -13.99
N PHE A 75 3.65 2.04 -12.78
CA PHE A 75 4.51 1.82 -11.59
C PHE A 75 3.64 1.48 -10.38
N PRO A 76 2.89 0.37 -10.45
CA PRO A 76 1.75 0.16 -9.57
C PRO A 76 2.10 0.01 -8.10
N HIS A 77 3.34 -0.32 -7.77
CA HIS A 77 3.61 -0.79 -6.40
C HIS A 77 4.51 0.14 -5.60
N GLU A 78 5.53 0.72 -6.19
CA GLU A 78 6.61 1.35 -5.43
C GLU A 78 6.18 2.68 -4.79
N ILE A 79 5.65 3.60 -5.61
CA ILE A 79 5.31 4.95 -5.15
C ILE A 79 4.03 4.93 -4.32
N VAL A 80 3.03 4.18 -4.78
CA VAL A 80 1.70 4.18 -4.15
C VAL A 80 1.70 3.46 -2.82
N LEU A 81 2.29 2.27 -2.74
CA LEU A 81 2.35 1.51 -1.49
C LEU A 81 3.19 2.22 -0.43
N GLN A 82 4.24 2.94 -0.82
CA GLN A 82 4.97 3.81 0.10
C GLN A 82 4.05 4.87 0.70
N ARG A 83 3.33 5.62 -0.15
CA ARG A 83 2.42 6.68 0.32
C ARG A 83 1.26 6.13 1.15
N ILE A 84 0.75 4.95 0.80
CA ILE A 84 -0.25 4.25 1.62
C ILE A 84 0.31 3.93 3.00
N ALA A 85 1.54 3.41 3.07
CA ALA A 85 2.18 3.13 4.34
C ALA A 85 2.31 4.39 5.20
N GLU A 86 2.88 5.46 4.64
CA GLU A 86 3.03 6.75 5.32
C GLU A 86 1.68 7.27 5.82
N THR A 87 0.63 7.16 5.01
CA THR A 87 -0.74 7.61 5.35
C THR A 87 -1.34 6.78 6.48
N LEU A 88 -1.21 5.45 6.42
CA LEU A 88 -1.70 4.55 7.46
C LEU A 88 -0.96 4.77 8.79
N PHE A 89 0.36 4.97 8.74
CA PHE A 89 1.15 5.27 9.92
C PHE A 89 0.83 6.64 10.51
N ALA A 90 0.48 7.61 9.67
CA ALA A 90 -0.03 8.90 10.11
C ALA A 90 -1.46 8.83 10.69
N GLY A 91 -2.08 7.63 10.73
CA GLY A 91 -3.39 7.40 11.35
C GLY A 91 -4.60 7.69 10.45
N TYR A 92 -4.41 7.85 9.14
CA TYR A 92 -5.52 8.06 8.21
C TYR A 92 -6.00 6.73 7.62
N PRO A 93 -7.32 6.43 7.63
CA PRO A 93 -7.89 5.37 6.81
C PRO A 93 -7.68 5.62 5.33
N VAL A 94 -7.50 4.54 4.58
CA VAL A 94 -7.20 4.58 3.14
C VAL A 94 -8.26 3.85 2.34
N VAL A 95 -8.72 4.49 1.25
CA VAL A 95 -9.47 3.86 0.18
C VAL A 95 -8.63 3.93 -1.09
N LEU A 96 -8.26 2.78 -1.63
CA LEU A 96 -7.50 2.62 -2.85
C LEU A 96 -8.41 2.11 -3.97
N LYS A 97 -8.54 2.85 -5.07
CA LYS A 97 -9.11 2.31 -6.30
C LYS A 97 -7.98 1.69 -7.11
N ALA A 98 -7.95 0.36 -7.18
CA ALA A 98 -6.94 -0.35 -7.97
C ALA A 98 -7.07 -0.03 -9.46
N PRO A 99 -5.93 0.09 -10.20
CA PRO A 99 -5.96 0.22 -11.66
C PRO A 99 -6.64 -1.00 -12.28
N SER A 100 -7.34 -0.77 -13.40
CA SER A 100 -8.04 -1.87 -14.11
C SER A 100 -7.07 -2.91 -14.65
N GLU A 101 -5.85 -2.51 -14.95
CA GLU A 101 -4.80 -3.32 -15.58
C GLU A 101 -4.04 -4.19 -14.57
N THR A 102 -3.95 -3.75 -13.31
CA THR A 102 -3.16 -4.44 -12.28
C THR A 102 -3.89 -4.50 -10.93
N PRO A 103 -5.13 -5.01 -10.85
CA PRO A 103 -5.91 -5.00 -9.62
C PRO A 103 -5.48 -6.07 -8.61
N LEU A 104 -5.02 -7.25 -9.07
CA LEU A 104 -4.85 -8.43 -8.22
C LEU A 104 -3.71 -8.27 -7.22
N THR A 105 -2.65 -7.56 -7.58
CA THR A 105 -1.54 -7.32 -6.65
C THR A 105 -1.98 -6.43 -5.49
N TYR A 106 -2.77 -5.38 -5.75
CA TYR A 106 -3.32 -4.54 -4.68
C TYR A 106 -4.30 -5.30 -3.79
N LEU A 107 -5.18 -6.13 -4.39
CA LEU A 107 -6.10 -6.98 -3.64
C LEU A 107 -5.35 -8.02 -2.79
N SER A 108 -4.28 -8.61 -3.33
CA SER A 108 -3.46 -9.57 -2.59
C SER A 108 -2.76 -8.92 -1.40
N ILE A 109 -2.22 -7.72 -1.57
CA ILE A 109 -1.61 -6.97 -0.48
C ILE A 109 -2.66 -6.63 0.58
N ALA A 110 -3.84 -6.13 0.18
CA ALA A 110 -4.91 -5.84 1.12
C ALA A 110 -5.28 -7.08 1.94
N LYS A 111 -5.49 -8.22 1.28
CA LYS A 111 -5.80 -9.49 1.94
C LYS A 111 -4.71 -9.95 2.92
N LEU A 112 -3.44 -9.74 2.57
CA LEU A 112 -2.31 -10.12 3.42
C LEU A 112 -2.20 -9.26 4.68
N VAL A 113 -2.59 -7.99 4.61
CA VAL A 113 -2.43 -7.03 5.72
C VAL A 113 -3.71 -6.87 6.56
N ASP A 114 -4.87 -7.20 6.01
CA ASP A 114 -6.17 -7.06 6.68
C ASP A 114 -6.21 -7.66 8.11
N PRO A 115 -5.66 -8.87 8.38
CA PRO A 115 -5.65 -9.43 9.73
C PRO A 115 -4.85 -8.64 10.77
N TYR A 116 -4.02 -7.69 10.33
CA TYR A 116 -3.11 -6.90 11.18
C TYR A 116 -3.51 -5.43 11.31
N LEU A 117 -4.58 -5.03 10.62
CA LEU A 117 -5.12 -3.68 10.66
C LEU A 117 -6.51 -3.67 11.31
N PRO A 118 -6.89 -2.58 11.98
CA PRO A 118 -8.28 -2.40 12.39
C PRO A 118 -9.21 -2.43 11.17
N LYS A 119 -10.41 -2.97 11.34
CA LYS A 119 -11.40 -3.05 10.26
C LYS A 119 -11.68 -1.68 9.65
N GLY A 120 -11.70 -1.61 8.30
CA GLY A 120 -12.01 -0.40 7.56
C GLY A 120 -10.86 0.60 7.43
N VAL A 121 -9.67 0.30 7.97
CA VAL A 121 -8.51 1.20 7.89
C VAL A 121 -7.86 1.17 6.50
N PHE A 122 -7.82 0.00 5.84
CA PHE A 122 -7.32 -0.12 4.47
C PHE A 122 -8.31 -0.86 3.59
N ASN A 123 -8.84 -0.18 2.59
CA ASN A 123 -9.87 -0.70 1.70
C ASN A 123 -9.39 -0.60 0.25
N VAL A 124 -9.56 -1.68 -0.52
CA VAL A 124 -9.28 -1.71 -1.95
C VAL A 124 -10.56 -1.95 -2.70
N ILE A 125 -10.86 -1.07 -3.64
CA ILE A 125 -11.99 -1.19 -4.56
C ILE A 125 -11.49 -1.37 -5.99
N THR A 126 -12.24 -2.10 -6.80
CA THR A 126 -12.00 -2.29 -8.23
C THR A 126 -13.16 -1.71 -9.02
N SER A 127 -12.86 -1.19 -10.21
CA SER A 127 -13.87 -0.65 -11.13
C SER A 127 -13.34 -0.71 -12.55
N THR A 128 -14.21 -0.98 -13.50
CA THR A 128 -13.89 -1.05 -14.93
C THR A 128 -13.68 0.33 -15.58
N GLY A 129 -13.69 1.41 -14.84
CA GLY A 129 -13.62 2.78 -15.38
C GLY A 129 -14.87 3.26 -16.08
N LYS A 130 -15.85 2.38 -16.32
CA LYS A 130 -17.14 2.71 -16.94
C LYS A 130 -18.20 3.18 -15.95
N THR A 131 -17.85 3.32 -14.68
CA THR A 131 -18.77 3.91 -13.68
C THR A 131 -18.94 5.38 -14.02
N LYS A 132 -20.00 5.70 -14.76
CA LYS A 132 -20.40 7.08 -15.02
C LYS A 132 -20.63 7.76 -13.67
N HIS A 133 -20.10 8.95 -13.51
CA HIS A 133 -20.52 9.82 -12.43
C HIS A 133 -22.04 10.01 -12.55
N GLN A 134 -22.79 9.41 -11.63
CA GLN A 134 -24.17 9.76 -11.35
C GLN A 134 -24.17 10.76 -10.20
#